data_1253523d5ba26fdfbffa1c5ec5bc5986
#
_entry.id   1253523d5ba26fdfbffa1c5ec5bc5986
#
_cell.length_a   1.000
_cell.length_b   1.000
_cell.length_c   1.000
_cell.angle_alpha   90.00
_cell.angle_beta   90.00
_cell.angle_gamma   90.00
#
_symmetry.space_group_name_H-M   'P 1'
#
loop_
_entity.id
_entity.type
_entity.pdbx_description
1 polymer ?
#
loop_
_entity_poly.entity_id
_entity_poly.type
_entity_poly.pdbx_seq_one_letter_code
_entity_poly.pdbx_strand_id
1 'polypeptide(L)'
;RNGAEASLPPLKPGADVREVGSDWSQGDELCSKATPLTPSDVAILAAAGHDSVEVYRRPRVRVFSSGAELHVSGPFDATRQIKDANRAGLIALLSDGSSFGGNAVVEDGGVLPDDLDAWTRSLGDALKTCDVVVTTGGASVGRADFAKRALEGASRSVVRFGRLHMKPGKPTTFATLDANSFSQDEGEGEKRWAFALPGNPVSALTTASLLVVPCLKRLQGVARSSCGPAELPVTLASPVSLDAVRPEFHRVALSLKGVDGGGAPYRVRHSG
;
A
#
# COMPACT_ATOMS: atom_id res chain seq x y z
N ARG A 1 14.99 -55.46 -24.19
CA ARG A 1 15.12 -54.36 -23.21
C ARG A 1 16.24 -54.75 -22.27
N ASN A 2 17.48 -54.30 -22.50
CA ASN A 2 18.61 -54.49 -21.59
C ASN A 2 18.48 -53.45 -20.48
N GLY A 3 17.98 -53.83 -19.30
CA GLY A 3 18.02 -53.02 -18.11
C GLY A 3 19.46 -52.94 -17.62
N ALA A 4 20.08 -51.75 -17.74
CA ALA A 4 21.31 -51.47 -17.04
C ALA A 4 20.96 -51.34 -15.54
N GLU A 5 21.31 -52.31 -14.72
CA GLU A 5 21.33 -52.17 -13.28
C GLU A 5 22.44 -51.18 -12.91
N ALA A 6 22.05 -49.97 -12.54
CA ALA A 6 22.97 -49.01 -11.95
C ALA A 6 23.27 -49.46 -10.51
N SER A 7 24.42 -50.07 -10.26
CA SER A 7 24.89 -50.37 -8.91
C SER A 7 25.25 -49.05 -8.23
N LEU A 8 24.45 -48.66 -7.23
CA LEU A 8 24.79 -47.51 -6.39
C LEU A 8 26.03 -47.88 -5.53
N PRO A 9 26.97 -46.93 -5.36
CA PRO A 9 28.09 -47.19 -4.47
C PRO A 9 27.60 -47.42 -3.04
N PRO A 10 28.28 -48.27 -2.24
CA PRO A 10 27.88 -48.53 -0.87
C PRO A 10 27.89 -47.25 -0.06
N LEU A 11 26.74 -46.93 0.57
CA LEU A 11 26.60 -45.77 1.45
C LEU A 11 27.51 -45.96 2.68
N LYS A 12 28.29 -44.93 3.01
CA LYS A 12 29.05 -44.91 4.27
C LYS A 12 28.08 -44.70 5.44
N PRO A 13 28.31 -45.33 6.61
CA PRO A 13 27.56 -45.04 7.82
C PRO A 13 27.56 -43.52 8.10
N GLY A 14 26.38 -42.94 8.29
CA GLY A 14 26.19 -41.48 8.48
C GLY A 14 26.14 -40.66 7.18
N ALA A 15 26.25 -41.27 5.99
CA ALA A 15 26.00 -40.55 4.73
C ALA A 15 24.57 -40.04 4.71
N ASP A 16 24.39 -38.79 4.31
CA ASP A 16 23.09 -38.05 4.25
C ASP A 16 22.41 -37.83 5.61
N VAL A 17 23.08 -38.12 6.72
CA VAL A 17 22.61 -37.74 8.07
C VAL A 17 23.23 -36.40 8.46
N ARG A 18 22.37 -35.42 8.69
CA ARG A 18 22.84 -34.13 9.21
C ARG A 18 23.15 -34.22 10.69
N GLU A 19 24.29 -33.71 11.10
CA GLU A 19 24.66 -33.60 12.51
C GLU A 19 23.80 -32.53 13.20
N VAL A 20 23.56 -32.75 14.49
CA VAL A 20 22.86 -31.73 15.34
C VAL A 20 23.67 -30.45 15.35
N GLY A 21 23.00 -29.30 15.05
CA GLY A 21 23.64 -28.01 15.00
C GLY A 21 24.29 -27.68 13.63
N SER A 22 24.11 -28.50 12.59
CA SER A 22 24.65 -28.22 11.26
C SER A 22 23.96 -27.03 10.56
N ASP A 23 22.70 -26.75 10.87
CA ASP A 23 21.92 -25.67 10.26
C ASP A 23 21.80 -24.47 11.20
N TRP A 24 21.54 -24.72 12.48
CA TRP A 24 21.49 -23.68 13.55
C TRP A 24 21.73 -24.34 14.91
N SER A 25 22.12 -23.53 15.90
CA SER A 25 22.37 -23.94 17.27
C SER A 25 21.39 -23.28 18.24
N GLN A 26 21.31 -23.79 19.45
CA GLN A 26 20.49 -23.18 20.49
C GLN A 26 20.98 -21.77 20.81
N GLY A 27 20.07 -20.78 20.70
CA GLY A 27 20.35 -19.36 20.91
C GLY A 27 20.60 -18.55 19.65
N ASP A 28 20.64 -19.20 18.48
CA ASP A 28 20.71 -18.48 17.21
C ASP A 28 19.40 -17.73 16.91
N GLU A 29 19.51 -16.53 16.40
CA GLU A 29 18.36 -15.73 15.94
C GLU A 29 17.91 -16.24 14.57
N LEU A 30 16.74 -16.87 14.51
CA LEU A 30 16.20 -17.41 13.26
C LEU A 30 15.50 -16.35 12.40
N CYS A 31 14.83 -15.39 13.04
CA CYS A 31 14.11 -14.30 12.38
C CYS A 31 14.24 -13.00 13.18
N SER A 32 14.67 -11.95 12.55
CA SER A 32 14.79 -10.64 13.21
C SER A 32 13.44 -9.95 13.37
N LYS A 33 13.29 -9.21 14.45
CA LYS A 33 12.08 -8.40 14.70
C LYS A 33 11.83 -7.41 13.55
N ALA A 34 10.55 -7.22 13.21
CA ALA A 34 10.09 -6.32 12.16
C ALA A 34 10.50 -6.72 10.73
N THR A 35 10.85 -7.99 10.54
CA THR A 35 11.08 -8.60 9.23
C THR A 35 9.78 -9.26 8.75
N PRO A 36 9.33 -9.02 7.51
CA PRO A 36 8.22 -9.75 6.93
C PRO A 36 8.55 -11.24 6.83
N LEU A 37 7.70 -12.11 7.39
CA LEU A 37 7.91 -13.55 7.33
C LEU A 37 7.64 -14.08 5.92
N THR A 38 8.60 -14.79 5.37
CA THR A 38 8.49 -15.55 4.12
C THR A 38 8.07 -16.99 4.39
N PRO A 39 7.66 -17.77 3.38
CA PRO A 39 7.42 -19.20 3.54
C PRO A 39 8.64 -19.98 4.09
N SER A 40 9.86 -19.54 3.75
CA SER A 40 11.10 -20.13 4.29
C SER A 40 11.26 -19.86 5.78
N ASP A 41 10.95 -18.66 6.25
CA ASP A 41 11.00 -18.29 7.67
C ASP A 41 10.00 -19.13 8.47
N VAL A 42 8.78 -19.33 7.94
CA VAL A 42 7.77 -20.18 8.57
C VAL A 42 8.27 -21.62 8.67
N ALA A 43 8.93 -22.16 7.63
CA ALA A 43 9.48 -23.51 7.64
C ALA A 43 10.61 -23.65 8.69
N ILE A 44 11.52 -22.69 8.79
CA ILE A 44 12.59 -22.67 9.78
C ILE A 44 12.03 -22.62 11.20
N LEU A 45 11.07 -21.71 11.46
CA LEU A 45 10.43 -21.60 12.77
C LEU A 45 9.73 -22.90 13.19
N ALA A 46 8.98 -23.51 12.27
CA ALA A 46 8.33 -24.80 12.53
C ALA A 46 9.37 -25.93 12.81
N ALA A 47 10.46 -25.99 12.03
CA ALA A 47 11.53 -26.95 12.25
C ALA A 47 12.26 -26.76 13.59
N ALA A 48 12.31 -25.52 14.09
CA ALA A 48 12.85 -25.18 15.40
C ALA A 48 11.87 -25.41 16.56
N GLY A 49 10.64 -25.90 16.29
CA GLY A 49 9.64 -26.25 17.30
C GLY A 49 8.74 -25.09 17.75
N HIS A 50 8.64 -24.01 16.97
CA HIS A 50 7.71 -22.90 17.24
C HIS A 50 6.35 -23.19 16.60
N ASP A 51 5.33 -23.44 17.42
CA ASP A 51 3.94 -23.65 16.96
C ASP A 51 3.24 -22.33 16.60
N SER A 52 3.71 -21.22 17.16
CA SER A 52 3.15 -19.88 16.91
C SER A 52 4.20 -18.79 17.12
N VAL A 53 4.01 -17.66 16.44
CA VAL A 53 4.84 -16.46 16.59
C VAL A 53 3.95 -15.22 16.65
N GLU A 54 4.36 -14.22 17.42
CA GLU A 54 3.67 -12.94 17.47
C GLU A 54 3.98 -12.11 16.23
N VAL A 55 2.94 -11.64 15.56
CA VAL A 55 3.06 -10.79 14.38
C VAL A 55 2.22 -9.53 14.52
N TYR A 56 2.59 -8.47 13.80
CA TYR A 56 1.74 -7.31 13.68
C TYR A 56 0.46 -7.68 12.93
N ARG A 57 -0.69 -7.19 13.40
CA ARG A 57 -1.94 -7.36 12.67
C ARG A 57 -1.94 -6.53 11.39
N ARG A 58 -2.69 -6.95 10.39
CA ARG A 58 -2.94 -6.16 9.20
C ARG A 58 -3.81 -4.95 9.54
N PRO A 59 -3.43 -3.72 9.08
CA PRO A 59 -4.25 -2.54 9.28
C PRO A 59 -5.62 -2.68 8.62
N ARG A 60 -6.65 -2.12 9.23
CA ARG A 60 -7.98 -2.00 8.62
C ARG A 60 -8.09 -0.67 7.92
N VAL A 61 -8.50 -0.69 6.66
CA VAL A 61 -8.61 0.49 5.80
C VAL A 61 -10.02 0.56 5.24
N ARG A 62 -10.64 1.74 5.25
CA ARG A 62 -11.87 1.96 4.49
C ARG A 62 -11.62 2.97 3.37
N VAL A 63 -12.04 2.61 2.16
CA VAL A 63 -11.84 3.40 0.95
C VAL A 63 -13.16 3.96 0.47
N PHE A 64 -13.23 5.28 0.32
CA PHE A 64 -14.36 6.00 -0.25
C PHE A 64 -13.96 6.67 -1.56
N SER A 65 -14.93 6.84 -2.45
CA SER A 65 -14.82 7.77 -3.57
C SER A 65 -15.85 8.88 -3.46
N SER A 66 -15.66 9.96 -4.19
CA SER A 66 -16.60 11.08 -4.31
C SER A 66 -16.48 11.72 -5.68
N GLY A 67 -17.61 12.16 -6.18
CA GLY A 67 -17.77 12.84 -7.46
C GLY A 67 -19.18 12.65 -7.99
N ALA A 68 -19.85 13.75 -8.32
CA ALA A 68 -21.21 13.73 -8.88
C ALA A 68 -21.27 13.01 -10.23
N GLU A 69 -20.13 12.87 -10.91
CA GLU A 69 -19.97 12.13 -12.16
C GLU A 69 -19.93 10.62 -11.98
N LEU A 70 -19.74 10.12 -10.75
CA LEU A 70 -19.62 8.68 -10.51
C LEU A 70 -20.99 7.99 -10.60
N HIS A 71 -21.04 6.90 -11.37
CA HIS A 71 -22.21 6.05 -11.40
C HIS A 71 -22.31 5.23 -10.11
N VAL A 72 -23.41 5.41 -9.38
CA VAL A 72 -23.67 4.70 -8.12
C VAL A 72 -24.68 3.58 -8.30
N SER A 73 -25.80 3.86 -8.98
CA SER A 73 -26.90 2.90 -9.13
C SER A 73 -27.83 3.27 -10.30
N GLY A 74 -28.68 2.33 -10.71
CA GLY A 74 -29.62 2.51 -11.82
C GLY A 74 -28.98 2.39 -13.21
N PRO A 75 -29.68 2.81 -14.28
CA PRO A 75 -29.15 2.79 -15.64
C PRO A 75 -27.93 3.72 -15.78
N PHE A 76 -26.87 3.23 -16.42
CA PHE A 76 -25.65 4.00 -16.68
C PHE A 76 -25.83 4.94 -17.87
N ASP A 77 -25.62 6.24 -17.64
CA ASP A 77 -25.60 7.25 -18.69
C ASP A 77 -24.15 7.68 -19.00
N ALA A 78 -23.59 7.09 -20.07
CA ALA A 78 -22.22 7.37 -20.50
C ALA A 78 -21.95 8.81 -20.94
N THR A 79 -22.99 9.64 -21.12
CA THR A 79 -22.83 11.07 -21.46
C THR A 79 -22.58 11.96 -20.24
N ARG A 80 -22.92 11.47 -19.04
CA ARG A 80 -22.87 12.24 -17.79
C ARG A 80 -22.15 11.51 -16.66
N GLN A 81 -21.93 10.22 -16.79
CA GLN A 81 -21.40 9.38 -15.72
C GLN A 81 -20.16 8.62 -16.16
N ILE A 82 -19.27 8.37 -15.19
CA ILE A 82 -18.13 7.48 -15.35
C ILE A 82 -18.19 6.36 -14.30
N LYS A 83 -17.54 5.24 -14.61
CA LYS A 83 -17.37 4.15 -13.64
C LYS A 83 -16.28 4.51 -12.65
N ASP A 84 -16.47 4.12 -11.39
CA ASP A 84 -15.51 4.35 -10.32
C ASP A 84 -14.30 3.39 -10.44
N ALA A 85 -13.29 3.82 -11.17
CA ALA A 85 -12.05 3.07 -11.32
C ALA A 85 -11.10 3.25 -10.13
N ASN A 86 -11.17 4.42 -9.45
CA ASN A 86 -10.25 4.76 -8.37
C ASN A 86 -10.43 3.84 -7.17
N ARG A 87 -11.67 3.70 -6.70
CA ARG A 87 -11.97 2.89 -5.51
C ARG A 87 -11.61 1.43 -5.74
N ALA A 88 -11.98 0.86 -6.89
CA ALA A 88 -11.62 -0.50 -7.25
C ALA A 88 -10.09 -0.70 -7.30
N GLY A 89 -9.36 0.21 -7.95
CA GLY A 89 -7.90 0.17 -8.04
C GLY A 89 -7.22 0.35 -6.68
N LEU A 90 -7.72 1.25 -5.83
CA LEU A 90 -7.20 1.47 -4.48
C LEU A 90 -7.45 0.27 -3.57
N ILE A 91 -8.65 -0.32 -3.60
CA ILE A 91 -8.95 -1.53 -2.83
C ILE A 91 -7.99 -2.66 -3.23
N ALA A 92 -7.79 -2.88 -4.53
CA ALA A 92 -6.86 -3.89 -5.02
C ALA A 92 -5.43 -3.63 -4.55
N LEU A 93 -4.90 -2.41 -4.73
CA LEU A 93 -3.55 -2.03 -4.32
C LEU A 93 -3.32 -2.17 -2.81
N LEU A 94 -4.27 -1.71 -1.99
CA LEU A 94 -4.10 -1.69 -0.55
C LEU A 94 -4.32 -3.07 0.09
N SER A 95 -5.07 -3.98 -0.56
CA SER A 95 -5.25 -5.37 -0.14
C SER A 95 -4.12 -6.28 -0.59
N ASP A 96 -3.35 -5.89 -1.61
CA ASP A 96 -2.29 -6.72 -2.17
C ASP A 96 -1.20 -7.01 -1.13
N GLY A 97 -0.95 -8.29 -0.89
CA GLY A 97 0.09 -8.77 0.04
C GLY A 97 1.50 -8.81 -0.55
N SER A 98 1.68 -8.44 -1.81
CA SER A 98 3.01 -8.36 -2.43
C SER A 98 3.84 -7.21 -1.86
N SER A 99 5.12 -7.16 -2.24
CA SER A 99 6.03 -6.08 -1.85
C SER A 99 5.59 -4.69 -2.37
N PHE A 100 4.69 -4.65 -3.35
CA PHE A 100 4.16 -3.41 -3.95
C PHE A 100 2.88 -2.92 -3.28
N GLY A 101 2.15 -3.81 -2.57
CA GLY A 101 0.85 -3.52 -1.98
C GLY A 101 0.90 -3.13 -0.50
N GLY A 102 -0.28 -2.86 0.04
CA GLY A 102 -0.48 -2.42 1.41
C GLY A 102 -0.68 -3.55 2.43
N ASN A 103 -0.98 -4.76 1.97
CA ASN A 103 -1.30 -5.93 2.81
C ASN A 103 -2.33 -5.62 3.91
N ALA A 104 -3.32 -4.79 3.63
CA ALA A 104 -4.35 -4.36 4.57
C ALA A 104 -5.64 -5.19 4.46
N VAL A 105 -6.46 -5.14 5.48
CA VAL A 105 -7.88 -5.55 5.41
C VAL A 105 -8.66 -4.35 4.92
N VAL A 106 -9.11 -4.37 3.67
CA VAL A 106 -9.75 -3.22 3.04
C VAL A 106 -11.25 -3.39 2.93
N GLU A 107 -11.98 -2.39 3.40
CA GLU A 107 -13.45 -2.29 3.34
C GLU A 107 -13.84 -1.27 2.25
N ASP A 108 -14.83 -1.64 1.44
CA ASP A 108 -15.44 -0.72 0.47
C ASP A 108 -16.42 0.21 1.20
N GLY A 109 -16.08 1.50 1.23
CA GLY A 109 -16.90 2.55 1.86
C GLY A 109 -17.98 3.14 0.94
N GLY A 110 -17.92 2.82 -0.35
CA GLY A 110 -18.87 3.36 -1.33
C GLY A 110 -18.51 4.77 -1.82
N VAL A 111 -19.51 5.43 -2.40
CA VAL A 111 -19.40 6.79 -2.95
C VAL A 111 -20.05 7.78 -1.98
N LEU A 112 -19.29 8.78 -1.56
CA LEU A 112 -19.79 9.86 -0.71
C LEU A 112 -20.45 10.94 -1.57
N PRO A 113 -21.63 11.45 -1.14
CA PRO A 113 -22.29 12.57 -1.81
C PRO A 113 -21.57 13.89 -1.53
N ASP A 114 -21.90 14.92 -2.30
CA ASP A 114 -21.38 16.28 -2.11
C ASP A 114 -22.10 16.99 -0.93
N ASP A 115 -22.01 16.39 0.25
CA ASP A 115 -22.63 16.85 1.49
C ASP A 115 -21.68 16.69 2.68
N LEU A 116 -21.35 17.80 3.36
CA LEU A 116 -20.36 17.80 4.44
C LEU A 116 -20.76 16.96 5.64
N ASP A 117 -22.05 16.92 5.99
CA ASP A 117 -22.54 16.16 7.13
C ASP A 117 -22.47 14.65 6.83
N ALA A 118 -22.74 14.25 5.58
CA ALA A 118 -22.56 12.88 5.14
C ALA A 118 -21.08 12.46 5.21
N TRP A 119 -20.15 13.32 4.79
CA TRP A 119 -18.72 13.08 4.93
C TRP A 119 -18.32 12.92 6.39
N THR A 120 -18.74 13.86 7.26
CA THR A 120 -18.42 13.84 8.68
C THR A 120 -18.91 12.55 9.36
N ARG A 121 -20.15 12.13 9.08
CA ARG A 121 -20.72 10.88 9.62
C ARG A 121 -19.95 9.66 9.10
N SER A 122 -19.72 9.58 7.79
CA SER A 122 -19.06 8.41 7.18
C SER A 122 -17.61 8.25 7.62
N LEU A 123 -16.87 9.35 7.76
CA LEU A 123 -15.50 9.32 8.31
C LEU A 123 -15.51 8.93 9.79
N GLY A 124 -16.42 9.48 10.57
CA GLY A 124 -16.57 9.13 11.99
C GLY A 124 -16.87 7.66 12.21
N ASP A 125 -17.81 7.09 11.44
CA ASP A 125 -18.14 5.66 11.53
C ASP A 125 -16.99 4.77 11.07
N ALA A 126 -16.28 5.17 10.02
CA ALA A 126 -15.11 4.44 9.56
C ALA A 126 -13.98 4.40 10.61
N LEU A 127 -13.72 5.53 11.28
CA LEU A 127 -12.63 5.63 12.27
C LEU A 127 -12.88 4.88 13.57
N LYS A 128 -14.12 4.49 13.87
CA LYS A 128 -14.43 3.60 15.00
C LYS A 128 -13.83 2.19 14.82
N THR A 129 -13.71 1.74 13.57
CA THR A 129 -13.34 0.35 13.24
C THR A 129 -12.09 0.22 12.38
N CYS A 130 -11.69 1.28 11.69
CA CYS A 130 -10.54 1.26 10.78
C CYS A 130 -9.38 2.10 11.31
N ASP A 131 -8.17 1.65 11.02
CA ASP A 131 -6.93 2.38 11.36
C ASP A 131 -6.71 3.54 10.41
N VAL A 132 -7.06 3.34 9.14
CA VAL A 132 -6.81 4.30 8.07
C VAL A 132 -8.08 4.50 7.25
N VAL A 133 -8.38 5.74 6.93
CA VAL A 133 -9.41 6.09 5.95
C VAL A 133 -8.75 6.70 4.72
N VAL A 134 -9.16 6.24 3.55
CA VAL A 134 -8.70 6.77 2.26
C VAL A 134 -9.90 7.26 1.48
N THR A 135 -9.86 8.50 1.03
CA THR A 135 -10.86 9.04 0.11
C THR A 135 -10.22 9.42 -1.21
N THR A 136 -10.95 9.32 -2.31
CA THR A 136 -10.52 9.78 -3.64
C THR A 136 -11.62 10.58 -4.31
N GLY A 137 -11.26 11.66 -5.00
CA GLY A 137 -12.23 12.68 -5.41
C GLY A 137 -12.56 13.63 -4.26
N GLY A 138 -13.38 14.64 -4.51
CA GLY A 138 -13.72 15.66 -3.49
C GLY A 138 -12.54 16.48 -2.96
N ALA A 139 -11.34 16.27 -3.47
CA ALA A 139 -10.10 16.96 -3.12
C ALA A 139 -9.76 18.06 -4.14
N SER A 140 -10.75 18.82 -4.56
CA SER A 140 -10.61 19.95 -5.49
C SER A 140 -10.28 21.22 -4.72
N VAL A 141 -9.59 22.17 -5.35
CA VAL A 141 -9.34 23.47 -4.74
C VAL A 141 -10.64 24.28 -4.60
N GLY A 142 -11.03 24.63 -3.36
CA GLY A 142 -12.17 25.51 -3.09
C GLY A 142 -13.28 24.89 -2.23
N ARG A 143 -14.51 25.41 -2.39
CA ARG A 143 -15.68 24.98 -1.58
C ARG A 143 -16.07 23.51 -1.76
N ALA A 144 -15.64 22.87 -2.84
CA ALA A 144 -15.88 21.47 -3.16
C ALA A 144 -14.85 20.49 -2.54
N ASP A 145 -13.93 20.98 -1.69
CA ASP A 145 -13.01 20.10 -0.94
C ASP A 145 -13.69 19.61 0.36
N PHE A 146 -14.63 18.71 0.21
CA PHE A 146 -15.36 18.14 1.36
C PHE A 146 -14.45 17.33 2.26
N ALA A 147 -13.50 16.59 1.69
CA ALA A 147 -12.56 15.76 2.45
C ALA A 147 -11.75 16.61 3.43
N LYS A 148 -11.11 17.67 2.92
CA LYS A 148 -10.29 18.57 3.75
C LYS A 148 -11.14 19.27 4.81
N ARG A 149 -12.32 19.78 4.43
CA ARG A 149 -13.23 20.47 5.35
C ARG A 149 -13.72 19.55 6.48
N ALA A 150 -14.09 18.32 6.17
CA ALA A 150 -14.48 17.33 7.18
C ALA A 150 -13.33 17.00 8.13
N LEU A 151 -12.11 16.86 7.59
CA LEU A 151 -10.91 16.59 8.41
C LEU A 151 -10.53 17.81 9.28
N GLU A 152 -10.62 19.03 8.76
CA GLU A 152 -10.33 20.27 9.52
C GLU A 152 -11.40 20.56 10.59
N GLY A 153 -12.65 20.18 10.35
CA GLY A 153 -13.76 20.35 11.30
C GLY A 153 -13.82 19.30 12.40
N ALA A 154 -13.08 18.20 12.28
CA ALA A 154 -13.07 17.14 13.28
C ALA A 154 -12.25 17.55 14.51
N SER A 155 -12.76 17.29 15.70
CA SER A 155 -12.02 17.49 16.95
C SER A 155 -10.77 16.60 16.96
N ARG A 156 -9.66 17.06 17.53
CA ARG A 156 -8.40 16.29 17.62
C ARG A 156 -7.84 15.82 16.28
N SER A 157 -8.28 16.40 15.18
CA SER A 157 -7.71 16.18 13.86
C SER A 157 -6.60 17.20 13.60
N VAL A 158 -5.48 16.72 13.08
CA VAL A 158 -4.37 17.59 12.68
C VAL A 158 -4.04 17.30 11.22
N VAL A 159 -4.40 18.23 10.34
CA VAL A 159 -3.97 18.18 8.93
C VAL A 159 -2.47 18.44 8.88
N ARG A 160 -1.69 17.42 8.52
CA ARG A 160 -0.23 17.47 8.45
C ARG A 160 0.26 18.13 7.18
N PHE A 161 -0.43 17.87 6.07
CA PHE A 161 -0.26 18.59 4.81
C PHE A 161 -1.55 18.50 3.97
N GLY A 162 -1.79 19.53 3.16
CA GLY A 162 -2.97 19.61 2.29
C GLY A 162 -2.65 19.88 0.84
N ARG A 163 -1.37 19.97 0.48
CA ARG A 163 -0.86 20.08 -0.89
C ARG A 163 0.58 19.61 -0.96
N LEU A 164 0.88 18.86 -2.02
CA LEU A 164 2.23 18.35 -2.27
C LEU A 164 2.87 19.08 -3.45
N HIS A 165 4.16 19.33 -3.35
CA HIS A 165 4.96 19.87 -4.45
C HIS A 165 5.44 18.75 -5.36
N MET A 166 4.49 18.09 -6.03
CA MET A 166 4.76 16.95 -6.91
C MET A 166 3.81 16.92 -8.11
N LYS A 167 4.14 16.12 -9.11
CA LYS A 167 3.34 15.83 -10.30
C LYS A 167 3.45 14.33 -10.64
N PRO A 168 2.30 13.60 -10.74
CA PRO A 168 0.96 13.99 -10.35
C PRO A 168 0.79 13.98 -8.83
N GLY A 169 -0.38 14.40 -8.29
CA GLY A 169 -0.71 14.23 -6.88
C GLY A 169 -0.76 15.50 -6.02
N LYS A 170 -0.59 16.69 -6.62
CA LYS A 170 -0.59 17.97 -5.90
C LYS A 170 -1.70 18.13 -4.84
N PRO A 171 -3.01 17.83 -5.10
CA PRO A 171 -4.08 18.08 -4.13
C PRO A 171 -4.24 16.94 -3.10
N THR A 172 -3.17 16.30 -2.69
CA THR A 172 -3.23 15.25 -1.67
C THR A 172 -3.21 15.87 -0.27
N THR A 173 -4.14 15.42 0.60
CA THR A 173 -4.20 15.82 2.01
C THR A 173 -3.95 14.61 2.90
N PHE A 174 -3.22 14.82 3.99
CA PHE A 174 -2.99 13.83 5.04
C PHE A 174 -3.28 14.44 6.41
N ALA A 175 -4.04 13.71 7.20
CA ALA A 175 -4.35 14.08 8.58
C ALA A 175 -4.06 12.92 9.54
N THR A 176 -3.66 13.28 10.75
CA THR A 176 -3.66 12.39 11.90
C THR A 176 -4.84 12.73 12.79
N LEU A 177 -5.54 11.72 13.26
CA LEU A 177 -6.77 11.84 14.02
C LEU A 177 -6.69 10.94 15.28
N ASP A 178 -7.68 11.13 16.11
CA ASP A 178 -8.05 10.24 17.20
C ASP A 178 -9.31 9.48 16.80
N ALA A 179 -9.52 8.27 17.26
CA ALA A 179 -10.72 7.48 16.93
C ALA A 179 -12.02 8.21 17.31
N ASN A 180 -11.96 9.09 18.30
CA ASN A 180 -13.06 9.90 18.79
C ASN A 180 -13.17 11.28 18.13
N SER A 181 -12.37 11.56 17.07
CA SER A 181 -12.32 12.89 16.44
C SER A 181 -13.65 13.39 15.87
N PHE A 182 -14.59 12.50 15.63
CA PHE A 182 -15.93 12.81 15.12
C PHE A 182 -17.05 12.46 16.14
N SER A 183 -16.70 12.16 17.38
CA SER A 183 -17.67 11.90 18.47
C SER A 183 -17.63 13.00 19.52
N GLN A 184 -18.59 12.97 20.44
CA GLN A 184 -18.63 13.83 21.61
C GLN A 184 -17.86 13.25 22.83
N ASP A 185 -17.23 12.09 22.65
CA ASP A 185 -16.45 11.47 23.71
C ASP A 185 -15.19 12.28 24.00
N GLU A 186 -14.99 12.67 25.25
CA GLU A 186 -13.85 13.49 25.67
C GLU A 186 -12.58 12.67 25.93
N GLY A 187 -12.67 11.35 26.01
CA GLY A 187 -11.54 10.44 26.21
C GLY A 187 -10.58 10.44 25.02
N GLU A 188 -9.26 10.23 25.26
CA GLU A 188 -8.31 9.98 24.18
C GLU A 188 -8.61 8.62 23.54
N GLY A 189 -8.84 8.62 22.23
CA GLY A 189 -8.99 7.43 21.43
C GLY A 189 -7.66 6.97 20.83
N GLU A 190 -7.66 5.82 20.20
CA GLU A 190 -6.52 5.33 19.45
C GLU A 190 -6.22 6.22 18.24
N LYS A 191 -4.96 6.37 17.89
CA LYS A 191 -4.54 7.16 16.72
C LYS A 191 -5.04 6.53 15.43
N ARG A 192 -5.48 7.41 14.53
CA ARG A 192 -6.00 7.09 13.19
C ARG A 192 -5.36 7.98 12.14
N TRP A 193 -5.47 7.56 10.91
CA TRP A 193 -4.86 8.27 9.76
C TRP A 193 -5.88 8.44 8.64
N ALA A 194 -5.88 9.59 8.00
CA ALA A 194 -6.75 9.86 6.87
C ALA A 194 -5.95 10.43 5.70
N PHE A 195 -6.20 9.90 4.53
CA PHE A 195 -5.66 10.36 3.26
C PHE A 195 -6.79 10.76 2.32
N ALA A 196 -6.78 12.01 1.88
CA ALA A 196 -7.64 12.47 0.79
C ALA A 196 -6.80 12.58 -0.49
N LEU A 197 -7.07 11.69 -1.43
CA LEU A 197 -6.32 11.53 -2.68
C LEU A 197 -7.03 12.26 -3.83
N PRO A 198 -6.29 12.64 -4.89
CA PRO A 198 -6.88 13.26 -6.07
C PRO A 198 -7.91 12.37 -6.77
N GLY A 199 -8.88 13.00 -7.46
CA GLY A 199 -9.87 12.28 -8.27
C GLY A 199 -9.31 11.71 -9.59
N ASN A 200 -8.20 12.23 -10.12
CA ASN A 200 -7.57 11.65 -11.31
C ASN A 200 -6.97 10.26 -10.97
N PRO A 201 -7.29 9.19 -11.72
CA PRO A 201 -6.87 7.82 -11.40
C PRO A 201 -5.35 7.64 -11.28
N VAL A 202 -4.59 8.24 -12.19
CA VAL A 202 -3.11 8.17 -12.15
C VAL A 202 -2.57 8.84 -10.90
N SER A 203 -3.14 10.00 -10.55
CA SER A 203 -2.74 10.72 -9.34
C SER A 203 -3.09 9.95 -8.07
N ALA A 204 -4.28 9.37 -8.02
CA ALA A 204 -4.75 8.58 -6.87
C ALA A 204 -3.85 7.37 -6.62
N LEU A 205 -3.57 6.57 -7.65
CA LEU A 205 -2.70 5.40 -7.51
C LEU A 205 -1.25 5.77 -7.21
N THR A 206 -0.71 6.82 -7.85
CA THR A 206 0.65 7.29 -7.57
C THR A 206 0.79 7.74 -6.12
N THR A 207 -0.13 8.56 -5.63
CA THR A 207 -0.05 9.05 -4.24
C THR A 207 -0.36 7.95 -3.22
N ALA A 208 -1.24 7.00 -3.54
CA ALA A 208 -1.45 5.83 -2.69
C ALA A 208 -0.18 4.98 -2.57
N SER A 209 0.50 4.69 -3.68
CA SER A 209 1.76 3.92 -3.68
C SER A 209 2.88 4.62 -2.91
N LEU A 210 2.97 5.94 -2.99
CA LEU A 210 4.04 6.73 -2.38
C LEU A 210 3.79 7.10 -0.92
N LEU A 211 2.54 7.13 -0.46
CA LEU A 211 2.17 7.65 0.86
C LEU A 211 1.34 6.65 1.67
N VAL A 212 0.27 6.08 1.11
CA VAL A 212 -0.62 5.18 1.85
C VAL A 212 0.04 3.83 2.08
N VAL A 213 0.60 3.22 1.04
CA VAL A 213 1.30 1.93 1.16
C VAL A 213 2.45 1.97 2.17
N PRO A 214 3.36 2.96 2.15
CA PRO A 214 4.39 3.10 3.19
C PRO A 214 3.82 3.28 4.60
N CYS A 215 2.73 4.02 4.76
CA CYS A 215 2.04 4.16 6.04
C CYS A 215 1.52 2.79 6.54
N LEU A 216 0.84 2.02 5.69
CA LEU A 216 0.33 0.70 6.03
C LEU A 216 1.45 -0.28 6.39
N LYS A 217 2.55 -0.28 5.64
CA LYS A 217 3.74 -1.08 5.98
C LYS A 217 4.31 -0.69 7.34
N ARG A 218 4.35 0.61 7.63
CA ARG A 218 4.83 1.11 8.93
C ARG A 218 3.94 0.65 10.08
N LEU A 219 2.62 0.64 9.90
CA LEU A 219 1.66 0.12 10.89
C LEU A 219 1.81 -1.39 11.13
N GLN A 220 2.33 -2.12 10.16
CA GLN A 220 2.67 -3.54 10.27
C GLN A 220 4.08 -3.79 10.81
N GLY A 221 4.74 -2.78 11.37
CA GLY A 221 6.05 -2.92 11.99
C GLY A 221 7.24 -2.92 11.04
N VAL A 222 7.04 -2.78 9.73
CA VAL A 222 8.14 -2.72 8.75
C VAL A 222 9.07 -1.56 9.07
N ALA A 223 10.37 -1.79 9.00
CA ALA A 223 11.38 -0.77 9.25
C ALA A 223 11.21 0.43 8.30
N ARG A 224 11.39 1.66 8.81
CA ARG A 224 11.18 2.90 8.04
C ARG A 224 11.93 2.91 6.71
N SER A 225 13.16 2.42 6.69
CA SER A 225 14.00 2.32 5.49
C SER A 225 13.44 1.39 4.41
N SER A 226 12.56 0.45 4.79
CA SER A 226 11.99 -0.57 3.90
C SER A 226 10.52 -0.33 3.55
N CYS A 227 9.92 0.77 4.05
CA CYS A 227 8.51 1.08 3.76
C CYS A 227 8.29 1.69 2.36
N GLY A 228 9.29 2.39 1.84
CA GLY A 228 9.22 3.04 0.52
C GLY A 228 9.20 2.03 -0.64
N PRO A 229 8.87 2.49 -1.85
CA PRO A 229 9.01 1.68 -3.04
C PRO A 229 10.48 1.29 -3.28
N ALA A 230 10.70 0.11 -3.87
CA ALA A 230 12.05 -0.31 -4.26
C ALA A 230 12.61 0.62 -5.35
N GLU A 231 13.87 0.98 -5.21
CA GLU A 231 14.60 1.79 -6.19
C GLU A 231 15.50 0.88 -7.03
N LEU A 232 15.38 0.99 -8.34
CA LEU A 232 16.17 0.22 -9.27
C LEU A 232 16.90 1.15 -10.24
N PRO A 233 18.21 0.94 -10.51
CA PRO A 233 18.89 1.65 -11.57
C PRO A 233 18.34 1.21 -12.92
N VAL A 234 17.94 2.18 -13.76
CA VAL A 234 17.31 1.92 -15.05
C VAL A 234 17.94 2.78 -16.16
N THR A 235 17.87 2.29 -17.39
CA THR A 235 18.22 3.08 -18.59
C THR A 235 16.94 3.54 -19.27
N LEU A 236 16.81 4.85 -19.54
CA LEU A 236 15.69 5.37 -20.31
C LEU A 236 15.79 4.93 -21.77
N ALA A 237 14.69 4.44 -22.35
CA ALA A 237 14.61 4.06 -23.77
C ALA A 237 14.56 5.27 -24.71
N SER A 238 14.07 6.40 -24.22
CA SER A 238 13.96 7.68 -24.94
C SER A 238 14.07 8.84 -23.95
N PRO A 239 14.46 10.03 -24.40
CA PRO A 239 14.45 11.23 -23.58
C PRO A 239 13.04 11.50 -23.00
N VAL A 240 12.99 11.96 -21.76
CA VAL A 240 11.75 12.37 -21.08
C VAL A 240 11.84 13.85 -20.74
N SER A 241 10.82 14.61 -21.13
CA SER A 241 10.69 16.01 -20.70
C SER A 241 10.22 16.05 -19.26
N LEU A 242 10.96 16.71 -18.40
CA LEU A 242 10.65 16.84 -16.97
C LEU A 242 10.02 18.20 -16.67
N ASP A 243 9.17 18.25 -15.64
CA ASP A 243 8.67 19.50 -15.06
C ASP A 243 9.86 20.26 -14.43
N ALA A 244 10.06 21.51 -14.83
CA ALA A 244 11.21 22.31 -14.41
C ALA A 244 11.16 22.69 -12.91
N VAL A 245 9.99 22.55 -12.26
CA VAL A 245 9.74 23.12 -10.92
C VAL A 245 9.42 22.03 -9.90
N ARG A 246 8.68 20.99 -10.33
CA ARG A 246 8.15 19.98 -9.38
C ARG A 246 8.79 18.61 -9.64
N PRO A 247 9.10 17.84 -8.58
CA PRO A 247 9.38 16.41 -8.71
C PRO A 247 8.25 15.72 -9.47
N GLU A 248 8.60 14.91 -10.47
CA GLU A 248 7.64 14.28 -11.38
C GLU A 248 7.77 12.77 -11.35
N PHE A 249 6.63 12.08 -11.24
CA PHE A 249 6.53 10.63 -11.21
C PHE A 249 5.88 10.15 -12.51
N HIS A 250 6.68 9.55 -13.38
CA HIS A 250 6.24 9.03 -14.68
C HIS A 250 5.86 7.56 -14.57
N ARG A 251 4.75 7.20 -15.24
CA ARG A 251 4.42 5.80 -15.46
C ARG A 251 5.34 5.25 -16.54
N VAL A 252 5.91 4.09 -16.27
CA VAL A 252 6.84 3.45 -17.20
C VAL A 252 6.57 1.95 -17.30
N ALA A 253 6.87 1.37 -18.45
CA ALA A 253 6.98 -0.07 -18.59
C ALA A 253 8.45 -0.47 -18.39
N LEU A 254 8.67 -1.42 -17.47
CA LEU A 254 9.98 -1.98 -17.16
C LEU A 254 10.22 -3.22 -18.02
N SER A 255 11.36 -3.30 -18.69
CA SER A 255 11.80 -4.50 -19.41
C SER A 255 13.24 -4.84 -19.07
N LEU A 256 13.58 -6.13 -19.09
CA LEU A 256 14.97 -6.55 -19.01
C LEU A 256 15.70 -6.16 -20.29
N LYS A 257 16.92 -5.66 -20.12
CA LYS A 257 17.82 -5.40 -21.25
C LYS A 257 18.48 -6.73 -21.65
N GLY A 258 18.58 -7.01 -22.95
CA GLY A 258 19.37 -8.15 -23.42
C GLY A 258 20.84 -8.06 -22.94
N VAL A 259 21.49 -9.20 -22.79
CA VAL A 259 22.77 -9.40 -22.08
C VAL A 259 23.98 -8.66 -22.72
N ASP A 260 23.83 -8.05 -23.90
CA ASP A 260 24.94 -7.60 -24.75
C ASP A 260 25.42 -6.15 -24.56
N GLY A 261 24.99 -5.47 -23.52
CA GLY A 261 25.39 -4.06 -23.36
C GLY A 261 25.64 -3.65 -21.90
N GLY A 262 26.83 -3.18 -21.61
CA GLY A 262 27.17 -2.57 -20.32
C GLY A 262 26.16 -1.47 -19.92
N GLY A 263 25.83 -1.36 -18.63
CA GLY A 263 24.88 -0.42 -18.05
C GLY A 263 23.82 -1.09 -17.20
N ALA A 264 22.84 -0.32 -16.73
CA ALA A 264 21.78 -0.83 -15.87
C ALA A 264 21.00 -2.01 -16.53
N PRO A 265 20.67 -3.06 -15.77
CA PRO A 265 20.06 -4.30 -16.31
C PRO A 265 18.62 -4.10 -16.79
N TYR A 266 18.00 -2.97 -16.47
CA TYR A 266 16.62 -2.67 -16.81
C TYR A 266 16.50 -1.49 -17.75
N ARG A 267 15.58 -1.57 -18.68
CA ARG A 267 15.20 -0.48 -19.58
C ARG A 267 13.76 -0.07 -19.33
N VAL A 268 13.48 1.22 -19.30
CA VAL A 268 12.14 1.76 -19.12
C VAL A 268 11.67 2.51 -20.34
N ARG A 269 10.39 2.35 -20.68
CA ARG A 269 9.68 3.16 -21.68
C ARG A 269 8.56 3.91 -20.97
N HIS A 270 8.36 5.15 -21.34
CA HIS A 270 7.19 5.90 -20.90
C HIS A 270 5.93 5.23 -21.46
N SER A 271 4.98 4.92 -20.59
CA SER A 271 3.68 4.41 -20.99
C SER A 271 2.73 5.61 -21.05
N GLY A 272 2.53 6.18 -22.21
CA GLY A 272 1.73 7.36 -22.48
C GLY A 272 0.51 7.62 -21.61
#